data_7209933c3b415278f8e64b1d24a70c97
#
_entry.id   7209933c3b415278f8e64b1d24a70c97
#
_cell.length_a   1.000
_cell.length_b   1.000
_cell.length_c   1.000
_cell.angle_alpha   90.00
_cell.angle_beta   90.00
_cell.angle_gamma   90.00
#
_symmetry.space_group_name_H-M   'P 1'
#
loop_
_entity.id
_entity.type
_entity.pdbx_description
1 polymer ?
#
loop_
_entity_poly.entity_id
_entity_poly.type
_entity_poly.pdbx_seq_one_letter_code
_entity_poly.pdbx_strand_id
1 'polypeptide(L)'
;MKELKKIHEAKGKRFLLEVETSEDYRDYLKYEELRYEIWADPKDTLPGPRNMWCENFLHEGSSLFIAVYVADDEGRFKKARENLVGFSYGFVGVKDKEIGFRRPSNLQFYSQYTGVRKNYEQYGLGVLIKKFQKKILMEAFGIYTVTNTYDPLTGVNAYRNIHLFGMEVIDYREALYGDFGGLLNRVDIPCDRFFVRWDLKKKIQRPDYDLESLIESEQMVVEATRREVKGQRGVVSLEVIKKMNLDLDHKLLLVEIPYDFYYMLQETDVPEAEVRRIPLEWRLKTREAFQSLFKRKYAVIDFRQVEEGKRRRDFYILIRKKLRK
;
A
#
# COMPACT_ATOMS: atom_id res chain seq x y z
N MET A 1 -18.41 10.19 22.10
CA MET A 1 -17.83 9.48 20.95
C MET A 1 -17.42 8.09 21.39
N LYS A 2 -17.77 7.07 20.63
CA LYS A 2 -17.41 5.68 20.92
C LYS A 2 -15.91 5.47 20.75
N GLU A 3 -15.36 4.62 21.58
CA GLU A 3 -13.95 4.15 21.65
C GLU A 3 -12.97 4.65 20.56
N LEU A 4 -12.27 5.75 20.86
CA LEU A 4 -11.20 6.29 20.01
C LEU A 4 -9.86 5.55 20.21
N LYS A 5 -9.88 4.44 20.95
CA LYS A 5 -8.69 3.61 21.25
C LYS A 5 -9.01 2.13 21.25
N LYS A 6 -8.01 1.30 21.00
CA LYS A 6 -8.09 -0.15 21.03
C LYS A 6 -6.75 -0.73 21.47
N ILE A 7 -6.77 -1.68 22.39
CA ILE A 7 -5.60 -2.48 22.75
C ILE A 7 -5.58 -3.75 21.89
N HIS A 8 -4.40 -4.15 21.45
CA HIS A 8 -4.15 -5.38 20.70
C HIS A 8 -2.91 -6.08 21.23
N GLU A 9 -2.98 -7.41 21.32
CA GLU A 9 -1.86 -8.24 21.72
C GLU A 9 -1.43 -9.12 20.55
N ALA A 10 -0.14 -9.15 20.27
CA ALA A 10 0.44 -9.97 19.22
C ALA A 10 1.87 -10.39 19.61
N LYS A 11 2.17 -11.68 19.46
CA LYS A 11 3.51 -12.25 19.69
C LYS A 11 4.16 -11.75 21.00
N GLY A 12 3.39 -11.75 22.10
CA GLY A 12 3.86 -11.34 23.43
C GLY A 12 4.05 -9.84 23.65
N LYS A 13 3.69 -8.99 22.68
CA LYS A 13 3.71 -7.53 22.82
C LYS A 13 2.30 -6.95 22.83
N ARG A 14 2.13 -5.86 23.58
CA ARG A 14 0.87 -5.11 23.67
C ARG A 14 1.01 -3.81 22.89
N PHE A 15 -0.04 -3.47 22.13
CA PHE A 15 -0.11 -2.28 21.28
C PHE A 15 -1.38 -1.49 21.58
N LEU A 16 -1.26 -0.18 21.73
CA LEU A 16 -2.37 0.75 21.79
C LEU A 16 -2.54 1.44 20.43
N LEU A 17 -3.66 1.18 19.75
CA LEU A 17 -4.12 1.98 18.63
C LEU A 17 -5.05 3.06 19.17
N GLU A 18 -4.80 4.31 18.86
CA GLU A 18 -5.70 5.40 19.25
C GLU A 18 -5.75 6.50 18.18
N VAL A 19 -6.88 7.20 18.16
CA VAL A 19 -6.99 8.48 17.44
C VAL A 19 -6.24 9.53 18.23
N GLU A 20 -5.44 10.38 17.55
CA GLU A 20 -4.73 11.47 18.21
C GLU A 20 -5.70 12.50 18.81
N THR A 21 -5.54 12.76 20.09
CA THR A 21 -6.42 13.63 20.88
C THR A 21 -5.66 14.74 21.59
N SER A 22 -4.37 14.91 21.31
CA SER A 22 -3.57 15.91 22.03
C SER A 22 -4.03 17.33 21.73
N GLU A 23 -4.15 18.13 22.79
CA GLU A 23 -4.40 19.57 22.72
C GLU A 23 -3.10 20.38 22.49
N ASP A 24 -1.93 19.73 22.57
CA ASP A 24 -0.65 20.37 22.32
C ASP A 24 -0.18 20.05 20.89
N TYR A 25 -0.10 21.09 20.05
CA TYR A 25 0.36 20.93 18.66
C TYR A 25 1.78 20.32 18.55
N ARG A 26 2.62 20.49 19.56
CA ARG A 26 3.99 19.95 19.57
C ARG A 26 4.02 18.43 19.57
N ASP A 27 2.99 17.77 20.09
CA ASP A 27 2.87 16.32 20.09
C ASP A 27 2.71 15.73 18.67
N TYR A 28 2.33 16.55 17.68
CA TYR A 28 2.20 16.08 16.29
C TYR A 28 3.54 15.93 15.57
N LEU A 29 4.63 16.53 16.08
CA LEU A 29 5.96 16.39 15.48
C LEU A 29 6.41 14.93 15.40
N LYS A 30 6.01 14.07 16.34
CA LYS A 30 6.34 12.63 16.35
C LYS A 30 5.89 11.89 15.08
N TYR A 31 4.83 12.36 14.40
CA TYR A 31 4.34 11.75 13.17
C TYR A 31 5.28 12.03 11.99
N GLU A 32 5.76 13.28 11.86
CA GLU A 32 6.73 13.62 10.83
C GLU A 32 8.06 12.89 11.06
N GLU A 33 8.52 12.81 12.30
CA GLU A 33 9.75 12.09 12.63
C GLU A 33 9.64 10.59 12.31
N LEU A 34 8.50 9.94 12.62
CA LEU A 34 8.27 8.55 12.26
C LEU A 34 8.10 8.37 10.75
N ARG A 35 7.41 9.31 10.07
CA ARG A 35 7.32 9.32 8.62
C ARG A 35 8.72 9.34 7.99
N TYR A 36 9.58 10.27 8.43
CA TYR A 36 10.93 10.36 7.91
C TYR A 36 11.75 9.09 8.17
N GLU A 37 11.63 8.48 9.35
CA GLU A 37 12.28 7.21 9.66
C GLU A 37 11.89 6.09 8.69
N ILE A 38 10.62 6.06 8.25
CA ILE A 38 10.10 4.98 7.39
C ILE A 38 10.41 5.23 5.91
N TRP A 39 10.23 6.46 5.42
CA TRP A 39 10.36 6.78 3.99
C TRP A 39 11.69 7.42 3.61
N ALA A 40 12.29 8.19 4.52
CA ALA A 40 13.56 8.90 4.35
C ALA A 40 13.65 9.80 3.10
N ASP A 41 12.52 10.27 2.59
CA ASP A 41 12.50 11.27 1.51
C ASP A 41 12.40 12.68 2.11
N PRO A 42 13.44 13.53 1.98
CA PRO A 42 13.41 14.87 2.54
C PRO A 42 12.49 15.84 1.79
N LYS A 43 12.06 15.48 0.56
CA LYS A 43 11.15 16.30 -0.25
C LYS A 43 9.69 16.01 0.06
N ASP A 44 9.38 14.83 0.60
CA ASP A 44 8.02 14.42 0.96
C ASP A 44 7.82 14.57 2.47
N THR A 45 7.12 15.60 2.89
CA THR A 45 6.91 15.94 4.31
C THR A 45 5.43 15.99 4.65
N LEU A 46 5.10 15.70 5.91
CA LEU A 46 3.78 16.03 6.46
C LEU A 46 3.65 17.55 6.64
N PRO A 47 2.43 18.08 6.77
CA PRO A 47 2.21 19.44 7.26
C PRO A 47 2.94 19.67 8.58
N GLY A 48 3.34 20.91 8.86
CA GLY A 48 3.97 21.24 10.15
C GLY A 48 3.05 20.92 11.34
N PRO A 49 3.59 20.70 12.56
CA PRO A 49 2.83 20.23 13.73
C PRO A 49 1.58 21.06 14.04
N ARG A 50 1.66 22.38 13.92
CA ARG A 50 0.51 23.28 14.12
C ARG A 50 -0.59 23.06 13.07
N ASN A 51 -0.22 22.85 11.82
CA ASN A 51 -1.18 22.59 10.75
C ASN A 51 -1.85 21.21 10.96
N MET A 52 -1.08 20.18 11.28
CA MET A 52 -1.64 18.86 11.62
C MET A 52 -2.63 18.93 12.77
N TRP A 53 -2.34 19.72 13.81
CA TRP A 53 -3.24 19.95 14.93
C TRP A 53 -4.57 20.59 14.46
N CYS A 54 -4.51 21.69 13.69
CA CYS A 54 -5.69 22.33 13.12
C CYS A 54 -6.50 21.42 12.18
N GLU A 55 -5.80 20.59 11.39
CA GLU A 55 -6.44 19.66 10.46
C GLU A 55 -7.13 18.47 11.15
N ASN A 56 -6.78 18.15 12.39
CA ASN A 56 -7.36 17.02 13.11
C ASN A 56 -8.87 17.23 13.28
N PHE A 57 -9.67 16.20 13.00
CA PHE A 57 -11.13 16.27 13.06
C PHE A 57 -11.66 16.45 14.51
N LEU A 58 -10.83 16.21 15.52
CA LEU A 58 -11.15 16.52 16.91
C LEU A 58 -10.99 17.99 17.25
N HIS A 59 -10.39 18.77 16.37
CA HIS A 59 -10.25 20.21 16.42
C HIS A 59 -11.06 20.85 15.29
N GLU A 60 -10.45 21.66 14.42
CA GLU A 60 -11.14 22.44 13.40
C GLU A 60 -11.21 21.74 12.02
N GLY A 61 -10.51 20.63 11.85
CA GLY A 61 -10.26 20.02 10.53
C GLY A 61 -11.06 18.76 10.24
N SER A 62 -10.62 18.07 9.22
CA SER A 62 -11.23 16.82 8.71
C SER A 62 -10.23 15.69 8.50
N SER A 63 -9.03 15.83 9.06
CA SER A 63 -7.98 14.80 8.99
C SER A 63 -8.09 13.83 10.17
N LEU A 64 -7.79 12.57 9.89
CA LEU A 64 -7.74 11.52 10.91
C LEU A 64 -6.29 11.08 11.11
N PHE A 65 -5.82 11.23 12.35
CA PHE A 65 -4.54 10.71 12.80
C PHE A 65 -4.77 9.51 13.71
N ILE A 66 -4.13 8.39 13.39
CA ILE A 66 -4.13 7.17 14.18
C ILE A 66 -2.70 6.87 14.58
N ALA A 67 -2.44 6.76 15.88
CA ALA A 67 -1.17 6.36 16.45
C ALA A 67 -1.23 4.91 16.91
N VAL A 68 -0.08 4.23 16.84
CA VAL A 68 0.14 2.91 17.43
C VAL A 68 1.34 2.96 18.35
N TYR A 69 1.11 2.78 19.63
CA TYR A 69 2.15 2.74 20.66
C TYR A 69 2.38 1.31 21.13
N VAL A 70 3.64 0.92 21.31
CA VAL A 70 4.00 -0.31 22.00
C VAL A 70 4.06 -0.04 23.52
N ALA A 71 3.59 -1.01 24.31
CA ALA A 71 3.75 -0.95 25.77
C ALA A 71 5.24 -1.07 26.17
N ASP A 72 5.62 -0.42 27.26
CA ASP A 72 6.91 -0.63 27.92
C ASP A 72 6.97 -1.99 28.62
N ASP A 73 8.12 -2.33 29.20
CA ASP A 73 8.34 -3.62 29.87
C ASP A 73 7.44 -3.84 31.09
N GLU A 74 6.87 -2.74 31.65
CA GLU A 74 5.89 -2.78 32.73
C GLU A 74 4.43 -2.86 32.21
N GLY A 75 4.26 -2.98 30.89
CA GLY A 75 2.95 -3.07 30.23
C GLY A 75 2.19 -1.74 30.12
N ARG A 76 2.83 -0.60 30.38
CA ARG A 76 2.24 0.73 30.30
C ARG A 76 2.40 1.34 28.92
N PHE A 77 1.44 2.10 28.46
CA PHE A 77 1.48 2.82 27.20
C PHE A 77 1.93 4.28 27.42
N LYS A 78 3.18 4.56 27.07
CA LYS A 78 3.70 5.94 27.00
C LYS A 78 3.46 6.48 25.59
N LYS A 79 2.87 7.68 25.48
CA LYS A 79 2.61 8.34 24.18
C LYS A 79 3.79 9.15 23.69
N ALA A 80 5.00 8.67 23.95
CA ALA A 80 6.26 9.29 23.55
C ALA A 80 6.68 8.80 22.17
N ARG A 81 7.58 9.56 21.52
CA ARG A 81 8.09 9.29 20.17
C ARG A 81 8.73 7.90 20.06
N GLU A 82 9.48 7.48 21.05
CA GLU A 82 10.18 6.19 21.09
C GLU A 82 9.20 5.00 21.12
N ASN A 83 8.02 5.17 21.74
CA ASN A 83 6.98 4.13 21.80
C ASN A 83 6.03 4.14 20.59
N LEU A 84 6.05 5.21 19.76
CA LEU A 84 5.26 5.29 18.54
C LEU A 84 5.87 4.36 17.47
N VAL A 85 5.21 3.25 17.18
CA VAL A 85 5.69 2.20 16.27
C VAL A 85 4.93 2.14 14.94
N GLY A 86 3.85 2.88 14.82
CA GLY A 86 3.08 2.99 13.58
C GLY A 86 2.12 4.15 13.61
N PHE A 87 1.71 4.61 12.44
CA PHE A 87 0.71 5.67 12.32
C PHE A 87 -0.07 5.57 11.02
N SER A 88 -1.19 6.28 10.95
CA SER A 88 -1.91 6.58 9.73
C SER A 88 -2.38 8.01 9.75
N TYR A 89 -2.30 8.66 8.59
CA TYR A 89 -2.82 10.00 8.33
C TYR A 89 -3.62 10.01 7.03
N GLY A 90 -4.68 10.76 7.03
CA GLY A 90 -5.51 10.99 5.85
C GLY A 90 -6.57 12.05 6.13
N PHE A 91 -7.31 12.43 5.09
CA PHE A 91 -8.26 13.54 5.17
C PHE A 91 -9.52 13.28 4.33
N VAL A 92 -10.57 14.00 4.66
CA VAL A 92 -11.85 13.94 3.94
C VAL A 92 -11.76 14.71 2.63
N GLY A 93 -12.28 14.12 1.57
CA GLY A 93 -12.44 14.72 0.26
C GLY A 93 -13.79 14.33 -0.35
N VAL A 94 -13.97 14.62 -1.63
CA VAL A 94 -15.20 14.33 -2.37
C VAL A 94 -14.91 13.41 -3.56
N LYS A 95 -15.87 12.54 -3.89
CA LYS A 95 -15.81 11.65 -5.07
C LYS A 95 -16.00 12.43 -6.36
N ASP A 96 -17.02 13.26 -6.38
CA ASP A 96 -17.45 14.09 -7.51
C ASP A 96 -17.25 15.57 -7.15
N LYS A 97 -16.42 16.27 -7.94
CA LYS A 97 -16.08 17.67 -7.72
C LYS A 97 -17.24 18.62 -8.00
N GLU A 98 -18.13 18.27 -8.94
CA GLU A 98 -19.30 19.06 -9.29
C GLU A 98 -20.34 19.05 -8.17
N ILE A 99 -20.52 17.90 -7.51
CA ILE A 99 -21.37 17.76 -6.33
C ILE A 99 -20.74 18.48 -5.13
N GLY A 100 -19.41 18.43 -5.00
CA GLY A 100 -18.67 19.00 -3.88
C GLY A 100 -19.11 18.40 -2.55
N PHE A 101 -19.19 19.23 -1.50
CA PHE A 101 -19.58 18.81 -0.15
C PHE A 101 -21.09 18.84 0.12
N ARG A 102 -21.91 19.13 -0.90
CA ARG A 102 -23.38 19.29 -0.76
C ARG A 102 -24.10 18.01 -0.36
N ARG A 103 -23.52 16.83 -0.58
CA ARG A 103 -24.15 15.53 -0.25
C ARG A 103 -23.20 14.67 0.59
N PRO A 104 -23.61 14.20 1.78
CA PRO A 104 -22.80 13.30 2.59
C PRO A 104 -22.37 12.01 1.86
N SER A 105 -23.22 11.48 0.95
CA SER A 105 -22.91 10.31 0.15
C SER A 105 -21.76 10.53 -0.84
N ASN A 106 -21.42 11.80 -1.13
CA ASN A 106 -20.30 12.18 -1.98
C ASN A 106 -18.97 12.26 -1.23
N LEU A 107 -18.98 12.19 0.09
CA LEU A 107 -17.74 12.20 0.87
C LEU A 107 -16.96 10.89 0.68
N GLN A 108 -15.65 11.03 0.68
CA GLN A 108 -14.69 9.94 0.72
C GLN A 108 -13.51 10.33 1.62
N PHE A 109 -12.77 9.34 2.07
CA PHE A 109 -11.56 9.56 2.83
C PHE A 109 -10.34 9.18 1.98
N TYR A 110 -9.38 10.07 1.83
CA TYR A 110 -8.09 9.76 1.22
C TYR A 110 -7.10 9.35 2.30
N SER A 111 -6.74 8.07 2.34
CA SER A 111 -5.76 7.54 3.28
C SER A 111 -4.36 7.72 2.70
N GLN A 112 -3.69 8.80 3.08
CA GLN A 112 -2.44 9.23 2.47
C GLN A 112 -1.25 8.42 2.98
N TYR A 113 -1.04 8.37 4.29
CA TYR A 113 0.04 7.62 4.90
C TYR A 113 -0.49 6.49 5.78
N THR A 114 0.20 5.37 5.74
CA THR A 114 0.07 4.28 6.71
C THR A 114 1.43 3.62 6.79
N GLY A 115 2.12 3.81 7.88
CA GLY A 115 3.47 3.31 8.11
C GLY A 115 3.60 2.58 9.43
N VAL A 116 4.50 1.61 9.45
CA VAL A 116 4.90 0.85 10.65
C VAL A 116 6.42 0.82 10.67
N ARG A 117 6.99 1.06 11.84
CA ARG A 117 8.45 0.97 12.04
C ARG A 117 8.93 -0.44 11.69
N LYS A 118 10.03 -0.57 10.95
CA LYS A 118 10.54 -1.83 10.37
C LYS A 118 10.58 -2.98 11.37
N ASN A 119 11.07 -2.73 12.58
CA ASN A 119 11.17 -3.76 13.62
C ASN A 119 9.81 -4.25 14.18
N TYR A 120 8.70 -3.66 13.71
CA TYR A 120 7.34 -4.00 14.14
C TYR A 120 6.43 -4.50 13.01
N GLU A 121 6.95 -4.65 11.79
CA GLU A 121 6.15 -5.11 10.63
C GLU A 121 5.58 -6.52 10.83
N GLN A 122 6.33 -7.42 11.48
CA GLN A 122 5.91 -8.80 11.76
C GLN A 122 4.70 -8.94 12.70
N TYR A 123 4.25 -7.85 13.34
CA TYR A 123 3.08 -7.86 14.24
C TYR A 123 1.75 -7.58 13.52
N GLY A 124 1.75 -7.41 12.20
CA GLY A 124 0.53 -7.18 11.42
C GLY A 124 -0.15 -5.81 11.66
N LEU A 125 0.58 -4.86 12.23
CA LEU A 125 0.04 -3.55 12.64
C LEU A 125 -0.56 -2.77 11.48
N GLY A 126 -0.01 -2.88 10.27
CA GLY A 126 -0.57 -2.21 9.08
C GLY A 126 -2.01 -2.65 8.75
N VAL A 127 -2.35 -3.92 8.99
CA VAL A 127 -3.72 -4.44 8.84
C VAL A 127 -4.61 -3.94 9.97
N LEU A 128 -4.10 -3.90 11.19
CA LEU A 128 -4.85 -3.43 12.36
C LEU A 128 -5.18 -1.94 12.27
N ILE A 129 -4.23 -1.12 11.83
CA ILE A 129 -4.43 0.31 11.58
C ILE A 129 -5.59 0.50 10.58
N LYS A 130 -5.58 -0.21 9.46
CA LYS A 130 -6.65 -0.12 8.46
C LYS A 130 -8.01 -0.58 8.98
N LYS A 131 -8.06 -1.65 9.76
CA LYS A 131 -9.30 -2.10 10.42
C LYS A 131 -9.81 -1.06 11.43
N PHE A 132 -8.92 -0.45 12.20
CA PHE A 132 -9.28 0.60 13.14
C PHE A 132 -9.71 1.89 12.41
N GLN A 133 -9.00 2.30 11.34
CA GLN A 133 -9.40 3.39 10.46
C GLN A 133 -10.80 3.17 9.90
N LYS A 134 -11.11 1.97 9.39
CA LYS A 134 -12.46 1.61 8.92
C LYS A 134 -13.51 1.86 10.01
N LYS A 135 -13.27 1.38 11.23
CA LYS A 135 -14.21 1.57 12.37
C LYS A 135 -14.47 3.06 12.61
N ILE A 136 -13.42 3.85 12.76
CA ILE A 136 -13.53 5.29 13.05
C ILE A 136 -14.25 6.04 11.92
N LEU A 137 -13.90 5.76 10.66
CA LEU A 137 -14.53 6.41 9.51
C LEU A 137 -16.04 6.10 9.43
N MET A 138 -16.43 4.87 9.70
CA MET A 138 -17.86 4.49 9.68
C MET A 138 -18.65 5.05 10.87
N GLU A 139 -18.07 5.04 12.06
CA GLU A 139 -18.78 5.36 13.31
C GLU A 139 -18.74 6.85 13.69
N ALA A 140 -17.60 7.54 13.42
CA ALA A 140 -17.41 8.94 13.78
C ALA A 140 -17.60 9.91 12.60
N PHE A 141 -17.12 9.53 11.41
CA PHE A 141 -17.20 10.40 10.21
C PHE A 141 -18.44 10.13 9.34
N GLY A 142 -19.10 8.97 9.47
CA GLY A 142 -20.16 8.56 8.56
C GLY A 142 -19.69 8.34 7.11
N ILE A 143 -18.39 8.05 6.91
CA ILE A 143 -17.77 7.86 5.59
C ILE A 143 -17.60 6.38 5.31
N TYR A 144 -18.01 5.95 4.11
CA TYR A 144 -18.01 4.55 3.70
C TYR A 144 -17.13 4.26 2.48
N THR A 145 -16.41 5.25 1.97
CA THR A 145 -15.49 5.09 0.84
C THR A 145 -14.12 5.62 1.23
N VAL A 146 -13.09 4.78 1.09
CA VAL A 146 -11.70 5.16 1.26
C VAL A 146 -10.99 5.03 -0.07
N THR A 147 -10.13 5.98 -0.39
CA THR A 147 -9.19 5.89 -1.52
C THR A 147 -7.76 6.00 -1.00
N ASN A 148 -6.85 5.35 -1.69
CA ASN A 148 -5.42 5.48 -1.45
C ASN A 148 -4.63 5.08 -2.71
N THR A 149 -3.34 5.28 -2.67
CA THR A 149 -2.42 4.80 -3.70
C THR A 149 -1.39 3.85 -3.09
N TYR A 150 -0.88 2.94 -3.91
CA TYR A 150 0.29 2.13 -3.56
C TYR A 150 1.06 1.74 -4.81
N ASP A 151 2.33 1.39 -4.64
CA ASP A 151 3.19 0.93 -5.72
C ASP A 151 2.78 -0.48 -6.17
N PRO A 152 2.38 -0.67 -7.45
CA PRO A 152 1.92 -1.97 -7.94
C PRO A 152 2.99 -3.08 -7.89
N LEU A 153 4.26 -2.75 -7.75
CA LEU A 153 5.34 -3.74 -7.61
C LEU A 153 5.58 -4.20 -6.16
N THR A 154 4.82 -3.69 -5.18
CA THR A 154 5.00 -4.05 -3.78
C THR A 154 3.98 -5.11 -3.33
N GLY A 155 4.40 -6.37 -3.26
CA GLY A 155 3.56 -7.52 -2.91
C GLY A 155 2.84 -7.38 -1.56
N VAL A 156 3.52 -6.85 -0.53
CA VAL A 156 2.91 -6.62 0.79
C VAL A 156 1.74 -5.65 0.75
N ASN A 157 1.84 -4.58 -0.06
CA ASN A 157 0.76 -3.61 -0.24
C ASN A 157 -0.36 -4.18 -1.11
N ALA A 158 -0.02 -4.89 -2.18
CA ALA A 158 -0.97 -5.58 -3.04
C ALA A 158 -1.80 -6.61 -2.27
N TYR A 159 -1.13 -7.49 -1.51
CA TYR A 159 -1.81 -8.48 -0.69
C TYR A 159 -2.77 -7.82 0.32
N ARG A 160 -2.32 -6.80 1.04
CA ARG A 160 -3.15 -6.10 2.01
C ARG A 160 -4.35 -5.40 1.35
N ASN A 161 -4.12 -4.61 0.31
CA ASN A 161 -5.17 -3.78 -0.28
C ASN A 161 -6.14 -4.63 -1.13
N ILE A 162 -5.64 -5.51 -1.96
CA ILE A 162 -6.47 -6.30 -2.89
C ILE A 162 -6.98 -7.57 -2.22
N HIS A 163 -6.07 -8.40 -1.65
CA HIS A 163 -6.50 -9.68 -1.10
C HIS A 163 -7.23 -9.52 0.23
N LEU A 164 -6.64 -8.84 1.23
CA LEU A 164 -7.24 -8.77 2.57
C LEU A 164 -8.44 -7.81 2.65
N PHE A 165 -8.40 -6.67 1.92
CA PHE A 165 -9.46 -5.66 2.03
C PHE A 165 -10.39 -5.58 0.82
N GLY A 166 -10.09 -6.30 -0.27
CA GLY A 166 -10.92 -6.32 -1.48
C GLY A 166 -11.07 -4.94 -2.11
N MET A 167 -10.01 -4.12 -2.05
CA MET A 167 -10.01 -2.82 -2.71
C MET A 167 -10.03 -2.99 -4.22
N GLU A 168 -10.75 -2.13 -4.89
CA GLU A 168 -10.85 -2.10 -6.35
C GLU A 168 -9.76 -1.19 -6.93
N VAL A 169 -8.98 -1.68 -7.90
CA VAL A 169 -8.07 -0.85 -8.68
C VAL A 169 -8.90 -0.02 -9.67
N ILE A 170 -8.84 1.30 -9.51
CA ILE A 170 -9.60 2.26 -10.32
C ILE A 170 -8.77 2.75 -11.49
N ASP A 171 -7.46 2.97 -11.26
CA ASP A 171 -6.60 3.62 -12.22
C ASP A 171 -5.13 3.24 -12.00
N TYR A 172 -4.34 3.29 -13.08
CA TYR A 172 -2.88 3.21 -13.06
C TYR A 172 -2.31 4.61 -13.34
N ARG A 173 -1.60 5.17 -12.39
CA ARG A 173 -1.04 6.52 -12.48
C ARG A 173 0.46 6.46 -12.61
N GLU A 174 0.97 7.00 -13.71
CA GLU A 174 2.39 7.07 -14.00
C GLU A 174 3.05 8.19 -13.21
N ALA A 175 4.23 7.93 -12.65
CA ALA A 175 5.09 8.90 -11.98
C ALA A 175 4.32 9.91 -11.10
N LEU A 176 3.28 9.45 -10.37
CA LEU A 176 2.30 10.30 -9.69
C LEU A 176 2.94 11.34 -8.74
N TYR A 177 4.06 10.99 -8.13
CA TYR A 177 4.75 11.85 -7.16
C TYR A 177 6.06 12.44 -7.73
N GLY A 178 6.25 12.37 -9.05
CA GLY A 178 7.47 12.88 -9.69
C GLY A 178 8.73 12.16 -9.23
N ASP A 179 9.77 12.94 -8.96
CA ASP A 179 11.06 12.42 -8.47
C ASP A 179 10.97 12.06 -6.99
N PHE A 180 10.47 10.86 -6.73
CA PHE A 180 10.35 10.32 -5.38
C PHE A 180 11.53 9.38 -5.08
N GLY A 181 12.21 9.59 -3.97
CA GLY A 181 13.36 8.80 -3.52
C GLY A 181 13.20 8.28 -2.09
N GLY A 182 14.31 7.98 -1.41
CA GLY A 182 14.38 7.49 -0.05
C GLY A 182 14.47 5.97 0.06
N LEU A 183 14.01 5.39 1.17
CA LEU A 183 14.15 3.95 1.42
C LEU A 183 13.20 3.08 0.57
N LEU A 184 12.09 3.63 0.09
CA LEU A 184 11.01 2.90 -0.57
C LEU A 184 10.91 3.17 -2.07
N ASN A 185 11.79 3.98 -2.62
CA ASN A 185 11.96 4.18 -4.05
C ASN A 185 13.36 4.73 -4.36
N ARG A 186 13.76 4.67 -5.61
CA ARG A 186 14.99 5.25 -6.12
C ARG A 186 14.64 6.34 -7.14
N VAL A 187 15.32 7.48 -7.11
CA VAL A 187 14.99 8.68 -7.93
C VAL A 187 14.97 8.38 -9.43
N ASP A 188 15.80 7.44 -9.90
CA ASP A 188 15.87 7.01 -11.29
C ASP A 188 14.75 6.01 -11.68
N ILE A 189 13.83 5.66 -10.76
CA ILE A 189 12.70 4.77 -11.01
C ILE A 189 11.39 5.56 -10.90
N PRO A 190 10.58 5.65 -11.97
CA PRO A 190 9.30 6.34 -11.92
C PRO A 190 8.37 5.82 -10.81
N CYS A 191 7.77 6.74 -10.07
CA CYS A 191 6.91 6.43 -8.93
C CYS A 191 5.47 6.15 -9.38
N ASP A 192 5.25 5.04 -10.09
CA ASP A 192 3.91 4.64 -10.53
C ASP A 192 3.05 4.15 -9.36
N ARG A 193 1.75 4.37 -9.45
CA ARG A 193 0.80 4.00 -8.42
C ARG A 193 -0.46 3.38 -8.99
N PHE A 194 -0.97 2.33 -8.34
CA PHE A 194 -2.38 2.01 -8.41
C PHE A 194 -3.16 2.99 -7.54
N PHE A 195 -4.18 3.59 -8.11
CA PHE A 195 -5.22 4.30 -7.37
C PHE A 195 -6.34 3.32 -7.05
N VAL A 196 -6.61 3.11 -5.76
CA VAL A 196 -7.57 2.10 -5.31
C VAL A 196 -8.69 2.72 -4.49
N ARG A 197 -9.84 2.03 -4.52
CA ARG A 197 -11.03 2.40 -3.77
C ARG A 197 -11.48 1.24 -2.89
N TRP A 198 -11.73 1.51 -1.64
CA TRP A 198 -12.27 0.60 -0.66
C TRP A 198 -13.70 1.02 -0.29
N ASP A 199 -14.69 0.21 -0.64
CA ASP A 199 -16.04 0.33 -0.11
C ASP A 199 -16.11 -0.40 1.24
N LEU A 200 -16.24 0.36 2.32
CA LEU A 200 -16.20 -0.15 3.68
C LEU A 200 -17.41 -1.04 4.04
N LYS A 201 -18.51 -0.95 3.29
CA LYS A 201 -19.74 -1.74 3.49
C LYS A 201 -19.73 -3.03 2.66
N LYS A 202 -18.96 -3.06 1.58
CA LYS A 202 -18.96 -4.19 0.65
C LYS A 202 -18.29 -5.42 1.28
N LYS A 203 -18.95 -6.57 1.19
CA LYS A 203 -18.31 -7.86 1.46
C LYS A 203 -17.40 -8.23 0.29
N ILE A 204 -16.26 -8.82 0.60
CA ILE A 204 -15.34 -9.29 -0.43
C ILE A 204 -15.97 -10.49 -1.13
N GLN A 205 -16.11 -10.39 -2.45
CA GLN A 205 -16.57 -11.47 -3.31
C GLN A 205 -15.55 -11.66 -4.41
N ARG A 206 -15.04 -12.89 -4.56
CA ARG A 206 -14.13 -13.26 -5.64
C ARG A 206 -14.77 -14.35 -6.48
N PRO A 207 -14.58 -14.34 -7.80
CA PRO A 207 -14.90 -15.52 -8.59
C PRO A 207 -14.03 -16.69 -8.14
N ASP A 208 -14.56 -17.88 -8.27
CA ASP A 208 -13.79 -19.11 -8.06
C ASP A 208 -12.79 -19.28 -9.20
N TYR A 209 -11.54 -19.62 -8.86
CA TYR A 209 -10.46 -19.92 -9.80
C TYR A 209 -9.43 -20.84 -9.14
N ASP A 210 -8.86 -21.71 -9.95
CA ASP A 210 -7.72 -22.53 -9.57
C ASP A 210 -6.43 -21.84 -10.00
N LEU A 211 -5.65 -21.38 -9.03
CA LEU A 211 -4.43 -20.62 -9.27
C LEU A 211 -3.31 -21.51 -9.86
N GLU A 212 -3.20 -22.76 -9.44
CA GLU A 212 -2.20 -23.70 -9.94
C GLU A 212 -2.43 -23.96 -11.42
N SER A 213 -3.67 -24.28 -11.80
CA SER A 213 -4.06 -24.43 -13.21
C SER A 213 -3.80 -23.16 -14.04
N LEU A 214 -4.02 -21.97 -13.47
CA LEU A 214 -3.72 -20.71 -14.16
C LEU A 214 -2.22 -20.51 -14.41
N ILE A 215 -1.38 -20.90 -13.46
CA ILE A 215 0.09 -20.82 -13.60
C ILE A 215 0.57 -21.82 -14.67
N GLU A 216 0.04 -23.04 -14.70
CA GLU A 216 0.43 -24.09 -15.63
C GLU A 216 -0.07 -23.84 -17.07
N SER A 217 -1.20 -23.15 -17.24
CA SER A 217 -1.89 -22.98 -18.52
C SER A 217 -1.43 -21.78 -19.36
N GLU A 218 -0.20 -21.29 -19.14
CA GLU A 218 0.39 -20.18 -19.90
C GLU A 218 -0.45 -18.87 -19.92
N GLN A 219 -1.31 -18.64 -18.92
CA GLN A 219 -2.13 -17.43 -18.82
C GLN A 219 -1.38 -16.24 -18.16
N MET A 220 -0.04 -16.31 -18.14
CA MET A 220 0.81 -15.27 -17.57
C MET A 220 1.18 -14.22 -18.62
N VAL A 221 0.71 -12.98 -18.38
CA VAL A 221 1.08 -11.82 -19.19
C VAL A 221 2.51 -11.38 -18.90
N VAL A 222 2.93 -11.44 -17.66
CA VAL A 222 4.32 -11.22 -17.22
C VAL A 222 4.73 -12.43 -16.40
N GLU A 223 5.83 -13.05 -16.78
CA GLU A 223 6.45 -14.21 -16.13
C GLU A 223 7.88 -13.85 -15.69
N ALA A 224 8.23 -14.19 -14.44
CA ALA A 224 9.54 -13.97 -13.88
C ALA A 224 10.41 -15.23 -13.86
N THR A 225 11.73 -15.01 -13.91
CA THR A 225 12.73 -16.01 -13.55
C THR A 225 13.73 -15.41 -12.58
N ARG A 226 14.59 -16.24 -11.99
CA ARG A 226 15.69 -15.77 -11.15
C ARG A 226 16.99 -15.67 -11.91
N ARG A 227 17.76 -14.63 -11.60
CA ARG A 227 19.11 -14.40 -12.11
C ARG A 227 20.02 -14.01 -10.95
N GLU A 228 21.20 -14.62 -10.89
CA GLU A 228 22.26 -14.17 -10.00
C GLU A 228 22.90 -12.90 -10.56
N VAL A 229 23.05 -11.90 -9.71
CA VAL A 229 23.66 -10.62 -10.05
C VAL A 229 24.59 -10.18 -8.91
N LYS A 230 25.57 -9.36 -9.23
CA LYS A 230 26.44 -8.72 -8.24
C LYS A 230 25.74 -7.46 -7.71
N GLY A 231 25.03 -7.62 -6.57
CA GLY A 231 24.35 -6.53 -5.89
C GLY A 231 25.23 -5.79 -4.89
N GLN A 232 24.63 -4.90 -4.11
CA GLN A 232 25.31 -4.12 -3.07
C GLN A 232 25.99 -4.98 -2.00
N ARG A 233 25.36 -6.11 -1.62
CA ARG A 233 25.83 -7.02 -0.56
C ARG A 233 26.53 -8.28 -1.09
N GLY A 234 26.95 -8.29 -2.36
CA GLY A 234 27.60 -9.43 -3.02
C GLY A 234 26.71 -10.08 -4.07
N VAL A 235 26.90 -11.39 -4.32
CA VAL A 235 26.08 -12.14 -5.27
C VAL A 235 24.71 -12.41 -4.65
N VAL A 236 23.66 -11.92 -5.31
CA VAL A 236 22.26 -12.08 -4.89
C VAL A 236 21.41 -12.62 -6.02
N SER A 237 20.37 -13.36 -5.71
CA SER A 237 19.40 -13.89 -6.67
C SER A 237 18.18 -12.97 -6.73
N LEU A 238 17.96 -12.31 -7.88
CA LEU A 238 16.84 -11.41 -8.10
C LEU A 238 15.87 -11.95 -9.16
N GLU A 239 14.59 -11.61 -9.02
CA GLU A 239 13.60 -11.84 -10.07
C GLU A 239 13.86 -10.86 -11.24
N VAL A 240 13.92 -11.42 -12.47
CA VAL A 240 13.96 -10.65 -13.72
C VAL A 240 12.82 -11.13 -14.62
N ILE A 241 12.37 -10.29 -15.54
CA ILE A 241 11.31 -10.66 -16.49
C ILE A 241 11.85 -11.69 -17.45
N LYS A 242 11.25 -12.88 -17.47
CA LYS A 242 11.55 -13.97 -18.39
C LYS A 242 10.79 -13.80 -19.71
N LYS A 243 9.49 -13.50 -19.61
CA LYS A 243 8.57 -13.41 -20.76
C LYS A 243 7.51 -12.35 -20.50
N MET A 244 7.10 -11.66 -21.54
CA MET A 244 5.91 -10.82 -21.54
C MET A 244 5.09 -11.11 -22.79
N ASN A 245 3.78 -11.36 -22.62
CA ASN A 245 2.87 -11.62 -23.73
C ASN A 245 1.58 -10.81 -23.52
N LEU A 246 1.42 -9.73 -24.25
CA LEU A 246 0.27 -8.85 -24.19
C LEU A 246 -0.93 -9.33 -25.03
N ASP A 247 -0.72 -10.29 -25.92
CA ASP A 247 -1.75 -10.76 -26.86
C ASP A 247 -2.66 -11.83 -26.27
N LEU A 248 -2.35 -12.32 -25.06
CA LEU A 248 -3.18 -13.32 -24.39
C LEU A 248 -4.60 -12.85 -24.24
N ASP A 249 -5.57 -13.71 -24.60
CA ASP A 249 -7.00 -13.40 -24.63
C ASP A 249 -7.83 -14.43 -23.87
N HIS A 250 -7.45 -14.70 -22.63
CA HIS A 250 -8.18 -15.58 -21.73
C HIS A 250 -9.11 -14.79 -20.80
N LYS A 251 -10.13 -15.45 -20.24
CA LYS A 251 -11.05 -14.83 -19.26
C LYS A 251 -10.32 -14.35 -18.01
N LEU A 252 -9.35 -15.12 -17.54
CA LEU A 252 -8.48 -14.81 -16.42
C LEU A 252 -7.04 -14.71 -16.93
N LEU A 253 -6.28 -13.75 -16.41
CA LEU A 253 -4.87 -13.55 -16.72
C LEU A 253 -4.09 -13.26 -15.44
N LEU A 254 -2.82 -13.63 -15.45
CA LEU A 254 -1.88 -13.39 -14.36
C LEU A 254 -0.84 -12.34 -14.76
N VAL A 255 -0.49 -11.49 -13.82
CA VAL A 255 0.70 -10.62 -13.90
C VAL A 255 1.57 -10.90 -12.69
N GLU A 256 2.72 -11.54 -12.91
CA GLU A 256 3.72 -11.76 -11.87
C GLU A 256 4.48 -10.47 -11.59
N ILE A 257 4.81 -10.22 -10.31
CA ILE A 257 5.64 -9.10 -9.87
C ILE A 257 6.79 -9.60 -8.99
N PRO A 258 7.84 -8.80 -8.77
CA PRO A 258 8.93 -9.21 -7.88
C PRO A 258 8.42 -9.50 -6.48
N TYR A 259 8.98 -10.52 -5.84
CA TYR A 259 8.65 -10.88 -4.46
C TYR A 259 8.93 -9.74 -3.47
N ASP A 260 10.09 -9.10 -3.59
CA ASP A 260 10.50 -7.97 -2.74
C ASP A 260 11.13 -6.86 -3.60
N PHE A 261 10.29 -5.93 -4.05
CA PHE A 261 10.74 -4.82 -4.88
C PHE A 261 11.64 -3.84 -4.11
N TYR A 262 11.43 -3.66 -2.81
CA TYR A 262 12.28 -2.79 -2.00
C TYR A 262 13.69 -3.36 -1.82
N TYR A 263 13.80 -4.67 -1.59
CA TYR A 263 15.07 -5.37 -1.58
C TYR A 263 15.78 -5.25 -2.94
N MET A 264 15.04 -5.44 -4.04
CA MET A 264 15.56 -5.27 -5.39
C MET A 264 16.11 -3.86 -5.62
N LEU A 265 15.39 -2.81 -5.22
CA LEU A 265 15.87 -1.42 -5.33
C LEU A 265 17.21 -1.20 -4.61
N GLN A 266 17.35 -1.76 -3.41
CA GLN A 266 18.57 -1.63 -2.61
C GLN A 266 19.73 -2.41 -3.22
N GLU A 267 19.53 -3.68 -3.59
CA GLU A 267 20.61 -4.51 -4.15
C GLU A 267 21.08 -4.04 -5.52
N THR A 268 20.20 -3.44 -6.32
CA THR A 268 20.55 -2.97 -7.67
C THR A 268 21.04 -1.53 -7.72
N ASP A 269 21.25 -0.86 -6.59
CA ASP A 269 21.86 0.48 -6.56
C ASP A 269 23.37 0.39 -6.63
N VAL A 270 23.88 -0.10 -7.76
CA VAL A 270 25.28 -0.37 -8.08
C VAL A 270 25.68 0.37 -9.37
N PRO A 271 27.00 0.57 -9.63
CA PRO A 271 27.48 1.20 -10.86
C PRO A 271 27.20 0.39 -12.14
N GLU A 272 27.09 -0.93 -12.04
CA GLU A 272 26.85 -1.82 -13.17
C GLU A 272 25.48 -1.57 -13.80
N ALA A 273 25.48 -0.96 -14.99
CA ALA A 273 24.26 -0.48 -15.65
C ALA A 273 23.21 -1.57 -15.88
N GLU A 274 23.61 -2.79 -16.22
CA GLU A 274 22.68 -3.92 -16.42
C GLU A 274 21.95 -4.30 -15.16
N VAL A 275 22.64 -4.32 -14.01
CA VAL A 275 22.04 -4.63 -12.70
C VAL A 275 21.16 -3.46 -12.25
N ARG A 276 21.68 -2.23 -12.36
CA ARG A 276 20.98 -1.01 -11.98
C ARG A 276 19.63 -0.83 -12.69
N ARG A 277 19.50 -1.30 -13.92
CA ARG A 277 18.29 -1.18 -14.76
C ARG A 277 17.19 -2.18 -14.45
N ILE A 278 17.45 -3.25 -13.70
CA ILE A 278 16.45 -4.30 -13.42
C ILE A 278 15.14 -3.73 -12.85
N PRO A 279 15.13 -2.86 -11.81
CA PRO A 279 13.87 -2.30 -11.30
C PRO A 279 13.15 -1.41 -12.30
N LEU A 280 13.89 -0.69 -13.16
CA LEU A 280 13.30 0.13 -14.21
C LEU A 280 12.62 -0.73 -15.27
N GLU A 281 13.23 -1.84 -15.65
CA GLU A 281 12.62 -2.80 -16.59
C GLU A 281 11.31 -3.35 -16.01
N TRP A 282 11.30 -3.79 -14.76
CA TRP A 282 10.08 -4.19 -14.07
C TRP A 282 9.00 -3.10 -14.09
N ARG A 283 9.38 -1.87 -13.79
CA ARG A 283 8.47 -0.72 -13.79
C ARG A 283 7.82 -0.49 -15.14
N LEU A 284 8.62 -0.42 -16.19
CA LEU A 284 8.14 -0.11 -17.55
C LEU A 284 7.30 -1.26 -18.13
N LYS A 285 7.73 -2.50 -17.95
CA LYS A 285 7.03 -3.68 -18.47
C LYS A 285 5.71 -3.94 -17.75
N THR A 286 5.66 -3.79 -16.42
CA THR A 286 4.40 -3.93 -15.69
C THR A 286 3.45 -2.77 -15.95
N ARG A 287 3.94 -1.54 -16.15
CA ARG A 287 3.14 -0.39 -16.63
C ARG A 287 2.45 -0.74 -17.94
N GLU A 288 3.23 -1.16 -18.95
CA GLU A 288 2.73 -1.55 -20.27
C GLU A 288 1.67 -2.65 -20.15
N ALA A 289 1.94 -3.70 -19.35
CA ALA A 289 1.01 -4.80 -19.12
C ALA A 289 -0.32 -4.33 -18.51
N PHE A 290 -0.28 -3.60 -17.38
CA PHE A 290 -1.51 -3.15 -16.73
C PHE A 290 -2.32 -2.17 -17.57
N GLN A 291 -1.67 -1.23 -18.25
CA GLN A 291 -2.36 -0.27 -19.12
C GLN A 291 -3.02 -0.97 -20.32
N SER A 292 -2.32 -1.90 -20.97
CA SER A 292 -2.88 -2.72 -22.04
C SER A 292 -4.10 -3.52 -21.56
N LEU A 293 -3.98 -4.21 -20.43
CA LEU A 293 -5.05 -5.00 -19.85
C LEU A 293 -6.27 -4.13 -19.47
N PHE A 294 -6.07 -2.95 -18.86
CA PHE A 294 -7.16 -2.06 -18.48
C PHE A 294 -7.88 -1.47 -19.71
N LYS A 295 -7.15 -1.13 -20.79
CA LYS A 295 -7.74 -0.75 -22.09
C LYS A 295 -8.61 -1.88 -22.66
N ARG A 296 -8.19 -3.13 -22.52
CA ARG A 296 -8.93 -4.35 -22.93
C ARG A 296 -10.01 -4.77 -21.92
N LYS A 297 -10.37 -3.90 -20.95
CA LYS A 297 -11.43 -4.10 -19.95
C LYS A 297 -11.15 -5.24 -18.95
N TYR A 298 -9.91 -5.57 -18.72
CA TYR A 298 -9.55 -6.40 -17.56
C TYR A 298 -9.59 -5.57 -16.28
N ALA A 299 -9.89 -6.24 -15.18
CA ALA A 299 -9.84 -5.64 -13.85
C ALA A 299 -9.12 -6.58 -12.88
N VAL A 300 -8.31 -6.03 -12.00
CA VAL A 300 -7.71 -6.76 -10.90
C VAL A 300 -8.81 -7.22 -9.95
N ILE A 301 -8.86 -8.52 -9.65
CA ILE A 301 -9.85 -9.13 -8.76
C ILE A 301 -9.25 -9.75 -7.52
N ASP A 302 -7.98 -10.15 -7.58
CA ASP A 302 -7.27 -10.69 -6.43
C ASP A 302 -5.76 -10.51 -6.55
N PHE A 303 -5.05 -10.77 -5.46
CA PHE A 303 -3.59 -10.88 -5.40
C PHE A 303 -3.22 -12.09 -4.57
N ARG A 304 -2.35 -12.93 -5.08
CA ARG A 304 -1.97 -14.18 -4.42
C ARG A 304 -0.45 -14.31 -4.34
N GLN A 305 -0.05 -14.95 -3.27
CA GLN A 305 1.35 -15.29 -2.97
C GLN A 305 1.43 -16.80 -2.92
N VAL A 306 2.33 -17.39 -3.70
CA VAL A 306 2.52 -18.84 -3.82
C VAL A 306 3.94 -19.18 -3.44
N GLU A 307 4.11 -20.23 -2.64
CA GLU A 307 5.41 -20.79 -2.30
C GLU A 307 5.67 -22.01 -3.18
N GLU A 308 6.69 -21.94 -4.03
CA GLU A 308 7.20 -23.05 -4.84
C GLU A 308 8.57 -23.50 -4.29
N GLY A 309 8.59 -24.44 -3.39
CA GLY A 309 9.81 -24.86 -2.68
C GLY A 309 10.42 -23.72 -1.89
N LYS A 310 11.60 -23.24 -2.29
CA LYS A 310 12.29 -22.08 -1.67
C LYS A 310 11.96 -20.75 -2.36
N ARG A 311 11.12 -20.75 -3.37
CA ARG A 311 10.73 -19.56 -4.13
C ARG A 311 9.32 -19.15 -3.74
N ARG A 312 9.12 -17.88 -3.41
CA ARG A 312 7.80 -17.26 -3.37
C ARG A 312 7.57 -16.47 -4.64
N ARG A 313 6.36 -16.58 -5.17
CA ARG A 313 5.89 -15.88 -6.37
C ARG A 313 4.66 -15.05 -6.03
N ASP A 314 4.59 -13.85 -6.55
CA ASP A 314 3.54 -12.88 -6.26
C ASP A 314 2.78 -12.53 -7.54
N PHE A 315 1.43 -12.74 -7.55
CA PHE A 315 0.59 -12.60 -8.74
C PHE A 315 -0.61 -11.70 -8.52
N TYR A 316 -0.82 -10.77 -9.44
CA TYR A 316 -2.14 -10.19 -9.67
C TYR A 316 -2.96 -11.11 -10.55
N ILE A 317 -4.23 -11.32 -10.15
CA ILE A 317 -5.23 -12.03 -10.93
C ILE A 317 -6.19 -11.00 -11.54
N LEU A 318 -6.32 -11.02 -12.86
CA LEU A 318 -7.19 -10.11 -13.59
C LEU A 318 -8.28 -10.90 -14.31
N ILE A 319 -9.50 -10.34 -14.35
CA ILE A 319 -10.65 -10.88 -15.09
C ILE A 319 -11.10 -9.89 -16.15
N ARG A 320 -11.46 -10.40 -17.33
CA ARG A 320 -12.13 -9.59 -18.33
C ARG A 320 -13.56 -9.27 -17.89
N LYS A 321 -13.88 -8.00 -17.74
CA LYS A 321 -15.26 -7.56 -17.44
C LYS A 321 -16.14 -7.79 -18.67
N LYS A 322 -17.28 -8.47 -18.49
CA LYS A 322 -18.32 -8.50 -19.52
C LYS A 322 -18.79 -7.07 -19.75
N LEU A 323 -18.86 -6.65 -21.03
CA LEU A 323 -19.55 -5.42 -21.37
C LEU A 323 -21.00 -5.58 -20.91
N ARG A 324 -21.44 -4.76 -19.95
CA ARG A 324 -22.88 -4.64 -19.70
C ARG A 324 -23.48 -4.01 -20.96
N LYS A 325 -24.29 -4.82 -21.68
CA LYS A 325 -25.15 -4.30 -22.76
C LYS A 325 -26.12 -3.28 -22.19
#